data_adad3e9c75e941fcd845848144504598
#
_entry.id   adad3e9c75e941fcd845848144504598
#
_cell.length_a   1.000
_cell.length_b   1.000
_cell.length_c   1.000
_cell.angle_alpha   90.00
_cell.angle_beta   90.00
_cell.angle_gamma   90.00
#
_symmetry.space_group_name_H-M   'P 1'
#
loop_
_entity.id
_entity.type
_entity.pdbx_description
1 polymer ?
#
loop_
_entity_poly.entity_id
_entity_poly.type
_entity_poly.pdbx_seq_one_letter_code
_entity_poly.pdbx_strand_id
1 'polypeptide(L)'
;MELKHTLMESLGIKMVEIGHGRVIATMPVDERTRQPYGYLHGGASVALAETVASVGAAALIDLEKEVCFGLEINANHIRAKKDGVVTAVAEVLHQGRSTMVWEVKITDEEDQLICVSRCTIAIVPKK
;
A
#
# COMPACT_ATOMS: atom_id res chain seq x y z
N MET A 1 -12.08 -8.99 4.66
CA MET A 1 -10.63 -9.01 4.94
C MET A 1 -10.39 -8.88 6.44
N GLU A 2 -9.69 -9.83 7.00
CA GLU A 2 -9.40 -9.85 8.43
C GLU A 2 -8.05 -9.18 8.69
N LEU A 3 -8.03 -8.08 9.43
CA LEU A 3 -6.82 -7.31 9.73
C LEU A 3 -6.23 -7.61 11.11
N LYS A 4 -6.98 -8.33 11.96
CA LYS A 4 -6.57 -8.59 13.33
C LYS A 4 -5.25 -9.34 13.38
N HIS A 5 -4.33 -8.90 14.24
CA HIS A 5 -3.00 -9.48 14.40
C HIS A 5 -2.11 -9.38 13.16
N THR A 6 -2.37 -8.41 12.30
CA THR A 6 -1.53 -8.15 11.13
C THR A 6 -0.80 -6.82 11.29
N LEU A 7 0.21 -6.61 10.46
CA LEU A 7 0.92 -5.32 10.43
C LEU A 7 -0.02 -4.18 10.09
N MET A 8 -1.04 -4.44 9.26
CA MET A 8 -2.02 -3.43 8.88
C MET A 8 -2.76 -2.89 10.11
N GLU A 9 -3.16 -3.78 11.02
CA GLU A 9 -3.78 -3.38 12.27
C GLU A 9 -2.80 -2.56 13.13
N SER A 10 -1.57 -3.04 13.25
CA SER A 10 -0.55 -2.35 14.06
C SER A 10 -0.29 -0.92 13.60
N LEU A 11 -0.35 -0.67 12.31
CA LEU A 11 -0.10 0.66 11.75
C LEU A 11 -1.38 1.51 11.62
N GLY A 12 -2.54 0.94 11.93
CA GLY A 12 -3.81 1.65 11.82
C GLY A 12 -4.29 1.84 10.39
N ILE A 13 -3.84 0.99 9.46
CA ILE A 13 -4.25 1.06 8.07
C ILE A 13 -5.72 0.69 7.94
N LYS A 14 -6.48 1.52 7.22
CA LYS A 14 -7.91 1.28 6.97
C LYS A 14 -8.17 1.26 5.47
N MET A 15 -8.81 0.19 5.00
CA MET A 15 -9.22 0.11 3.60
C MET A 15 -10.43 1.01 3.39
N VAL A 16 -10.38 1.84 2.36
CA VAL A 16 -11.46 2.75 2.00
C VAL A 16 -12.23 2.23 0.80
N GLU A 17 -11.51 1.75 -0.21
CA GLU A 17 -12.11 1.26 -1.44
C GLU A 17 -11.23 0.18 -2.04
N ILE A 18 -11.83 -0.94 -2.43
CA ILE A 18 -11.15 -1.99 -3.18
C ILE A 18 -11.88 -2.14 -4.49
N GLY A 19 -11.36 -1.50 -5.54
CA GLY A 19 -11.93 -1.55 -6.88
C GLY A 19 -11.15 -2.49 -7.78
N HIS A 20 -11.57 -2.56 -9.01
CA HIS A 20 -10.92 -3.38 -10.03
C HIS A 20 -9.77 -2.58 -10.64
N GLY A 21 -8.56 -2.85 -10.17
CA GLY A 21 -7.36 -2.13 -10.63
C GLY A 21 -7.07 -0.83 -9.89
N ARG A 22 -7.81 -0.55 -8.81
CA ARG A 22 -7.62 0.67 -8.02
C ARG A 22 -8.01 0.41 -6.57
N VAL A 23 -7.14 0.77 -5.64
CA VAL A 23 -7.37 0.57 -4.21
C VAL A 23 -7.01 1.85 -3.46
N ILE A 24 -7.83 2.20 -2.48
CA ILE A 24 -7.60 3.36 -1.62
C ILE A 24 -7.58 2.89 -0.17
N ALA A 25 -6.59 3.34 0.59
CA ALA A 25 -6.51 3.09 2.02
C ALA A 25 -5.92 4.31 2.72
N THR A 26 -6.18 4.43 4.02
CA THR A 26 -5.63 5.51 4.85
C THR A 26 -4.77 4.93 5.95
N MET A 27 -3.88 5.77 6.49
CA MET A 27 -3.04 5.41 7.62
C MET A 27 -2.83 6.65 8.48
N PRO A 28 -2.96 6.52 9.82
CA PRO A 28 -2.70 7.67 10.69
C PRO A 28 -1.20 7.97 10.79
N VAL A 29 -0.88 9.22 11.04
CA VAL A 29 0.48 9.64 11.35
C VAL A 29 0.50 9.96 12.84
N ASP A 30 0.92 8.99 13.63
CA ASP A 30 0.93 9.08 15.10
C ASP A 30 2.07 8.20 15.65
N GLU A 31 2.03 7.88 16.93
CA GLU A 31 3.08 7.09 17.60
C GLU A 31 3.29 5.72 16.97
N ARG A 32 2.32 5.19 16.24
CA ARG A 32 2.45 3.88 15.57
C ARG A 32 3.27 3.95 14.29
N THR A 33 3.41 5.14 13.72
CA THR A 33 3.97 5.30 12.37
C THR A 33 5.06 6.34 12.28
N ARG A 34 5.49 6.93 13.40
CA ARG A 34 6.52 7.96 13.42
C ARG A 34 7.94 7.38 13.55
N GLN A 35 8.90 8.09 12.98
CA GLN A 35 10.32 7.84 13.21
C GLN A 35 10.81 8.72 14.39
N PRO A 36 12.06 8.55 14.86
CA PRO A 36 12.52 9.22 16.09
C PRO A 36 12.46 10.75 16.10
N TYR A 37 12.48 11.40 14.94
CA TYR A 37 12.38 12.86 14.88
C TYR A 37 10.94 13.36 14.94
N GLY A 38 9.95 12.45 15.01
CA GLY A 38 8.53 12.80 15.15
C GLY A 38 7.76 12.92 13.84
N TYR A 39 8.39 12.55 12.72
CA TYR A 39 7.74 12.55 11.40
C TYR A 39 7.35 11.15 10.97
N LEU A 40 6.47 11.07 10.01
CA LEU A 40 6.06 9.79 9.42
C LEU A 40 7.29 9.01 8.98
N HIS A 41 7.40 7.77 9.44
CA HIS A 41 8.46 6.86 9.09
C HIS A 41 8.32 6.44 7.62
N GLY A 42 9.42 6.54 6.86
CA GLY A 42 9.39 6.13 5.44
C GLY A 42 9.00 4.67 5.27
N GLY A 43 9.43 3.80 6.18
CA GLY A 43 9.03 2.39 6.15
C GLY A 43 7.54 2.18 6.35
N ALA A 44 6.89 3.05 7.14
CA ALA A 44 5.43 2.97 7.32
C ALA A 44 4.71 3.33 6.01
N SER A 45 5.20 4.35 5.30
CA SER A 45 4.67 4.71 3.97
C SER A 45 4.84 3.55 2.99
N VAL A 46 5.99 2.88 3.00
CA VAL A 46 6.25 1.72 2.13
C VAL A 46 5.34 0.56 2.50
N ALA A 47 5.12 0.31 3.80
CA ALA A 47 4.20 -0.74 4.24
C ALA A 47 2.77 -0.46 3.75
N LEU A 48 2.33 0.78 3.82
CA LEU A 48 1.02 1.18 3.29
C LEU A 48 0.96 0.97 1.78
N ALA A 49 2.00 1.39 1.06
CA ALA A 49 2.05 1.27 -0.40
C ALA A 49 2.01 -0.19 -0.84
N GLU A 50 2.79 -1.06 -0.20
CA GLU A 50 2.81 -2.48 -0.54
C GLU A 50 1.47 -3.15 -0.18
N THR A 51 0.86 -2.72 0.92
CA THR A 51 -0.44 -3.22 1.34
C THR A 51 -1.51 -2.98 0.28
N VAL A 52 -1.65 -1.73 -0.19
CA VAL A 52 -2.69 -1.42 -1.19
C VAL A 52 -2.42 -2.09 -2.53
N ALA A 53 -1.14 -2.20 -2.94
CA ALA A 53 -0.79 -2.90 -4.17
C ALA A 53 -1.12 -4.39 -4.07
N SER A 54 -0.81 -5.01 -2.94
CA SER A 54 -1.06 -6.45 -2.72
C SER A 54 -2.55 -6.74 -2.64
N VAL A 55 -3.32 -5.91 -1.96
CA VAL A 55 -4.77 -6.04 -1.89
C VAL A 55 -5.37 -5.89 -3.29
N GLY A 56 -4.89 -4.92 -4.06
CA GLY A 56 -5.35 -4.71 -5.43
C GLY A 56 -5.05 -5.89 -6.33
N ALA A 57 -3.85 -6.45 -6.23
CA ALA A 57 -3.47 -7.63 -7.01
C ALA A 57 -4.36 -8.84 -6.65
N ALA A 58 -4.60 -9.06 -5.37
CA ALA A 58 -5.46 -10.16 -4.91
C ALA A 58 -6.89 -10.03 -5.46
N ALA A 59 -7.37 -8.80 -5.61
CA ALA A 59 -8.71 -8.54 -6.14
C ALA A 59 -8.82 -8.80 -7.65
N LEU A 60 -7.70 -8.94 -8.35
CA LEU A 60 -7.66 -9.15 -9.81
C LEU A 60 -7.39 -10.62 -10.19
N ILE A 61 -7.16 -11.49 -9.24
CA ILE A 61 -6.86 -12.90 -9.52
C ILE A 61 -7.89 -13.82 -8.87
N ASP A 62 -7.88 -15.08 -9.28
CA ASP A 62 -8.74 -16.10 -8.70
C ASP A 62 -7.99 -16.75 -7.53
N LEU A 63 -8.37 -16.39 -6.32
CA LEU A 63 -7.70 -16.85 -5.09
C LEU A 63 -7.88 -18.36 -4.82
N GLU A 64 -8.75 -19.02 -5.57
CA GLU A 64 -8.83 -20.49 -5.50
C GLU A 64 -7.71 -21.15 -6.29
N LYS A 65 -7.15 -20.46 -7.29
CA LYS A 65 -6.13 -21.00 -8.18
C LYS A 65 -4.75 -20.38 -8.00
N GLU A 66 -4.70 -19.14 -7.52
CA GLU A 66 -3.46 -18.36 -7.46
C GLU A 66 -3.34 -17.58 -6.17
N VAL A 67 -2.11 -17.25 -5.82
CA VAL A 67 -1.80 -16.31 -4.74
C VAL A 67 -0.82 -15.28 -5.27
N CYS A 68 -0.70 -14.16 -4.58
CA CYS A 68 0.22 -13.11 -5.00
C CYS A 68 1.13 -12.67 -3.86
N PHE A 69 2.34 -12.24 -4.21
CA PHE A 69 3.34 -11.79 -3.25
C PHE A 69 4.09 -10.60 -3.83
N GLY A 70 4.44 -9.63 -2.98
CA GLY A 70 5.32 -8.55 -3.39
C GLY A 70 6.70 -9.07 -3.73
N LEU A 71 7.25 -8.64 -4.86
CA LEU A 71 8.59 -8.98 -5.30
C LEU A 71 9.58 -7.85 -5.08
N GLU A 72 9.15 -6.64 -5.37
CA GLU A 72 10.02 -5.47 -5.29
C GLU A 72 9.15 -4.25 -5.09
N ILE A 73 9.63 -3.34 -4.27
CA ILE A 73 8.99 -2.05 -4.09
C ILE A 73 10.07 -0.98 -3.95
N ASN A 74 9.82 0.16 -4.55
CA ASN A 74 10.67 1.32 -4.37
C ASN A 74 9.78 2.52 -4.05
N ALA A 75 10.37 3.53 -3.44
CA ALA A 75 9.61 4.70 -3.03
C ALA A 75 10.50 5.92 -3.00
N ASN A 76 9.89 7.05 -3.36
CA ASN A 76 10.50 8.36 -3.16
C ASN A 76 9.65 9.10 -2.15
N HIS A 77 10.26 9.50 -1.04
CA HIS A 77 9.60 10.27 0.00
C HIS A 77 9.76 11.74 -0.33
N ILE A 78 8.67 12.39 -0.67
CA ILE A 78 8.68 13.74 -1.24
C ILE A 78 8.56 14.80 -0.16
N ARG A 79 7.72 14.56 0.86
CA ARG A 79 7.39 15.57 1.86
C ARG A 79 7.26 14.91 3.23
N ALA A 80 7.76 15.57 4.26
CA ALA A 80 7.61 15.14 5.65
C ALA A 80 6.17 15.37 6.12
N LYS A 81 5.71 14.53 7.04
CA LYS A 81 4.37 14.64 7.63
C LYS A 81 4.49 14.38 9.13
N LYS A 82 3.89 15.24 9.93
CA LYS A 82 4.06 15.23 11.39
C LYS A 82 2.91 14.59 12.14
N ASP A 83 1.69 14.75 11.62
CA ASP A 83 0.48 14.25 12.26
C ASP A 83 -0.62 14.11 11.22
N GLY A 84 -1.82 13.75 11.66
CA GLY A 84 -2.98 13.63 10.79
C GLY A 84 -3.06 12.28 10.10
N VAL A 85 -3.45 12.30 8.85
CA VAL A 85 -3.74 11.08 8.08
C VAL A 85 -3.17 11.20 6.67
N VAL A 86 -2.63 10.11 6.16
CA VAL A 86 -2.23 10.01 4.75
C VAL A 86 -3.14 9.02 4.04
N THR A 87 -3.36 9.26 2.75
CA THR A 87 -4.19 8.43 1.89
C THR A 87 -3.34 7.87 0.76
N ALA A 88 -3.38 6.55 0.60
CA ALA A 88 -2.70 5.87 -0.50
C ALA A 88 -3.72 5.50 -1.57
N VAL A 89 -3.38 5.80 -2.82
CA VAL A 89 -4.16 5.38 -3.99
C VAL A 89 -3.24 4.52 -4.85
N ALA A 90 -3.60 3.25 -5.02
CA ALA A 90 -2.87 2.32 -5.86
C ALA A 90 -3.62 2.11 -7.16
N GLU A 91 -2.90 2.14 -8.28
CA GLU A 91 -3.48 1.87 -9.60
C GLU A 91 -2.58 0.91 -10.35
N VAL A 92 -3.19 -0.09 -11.01
CA VAL A 92 -2.43 -1.07 -11.76
C VAL A 92 -1.91 -0.42 -13.05
N LEU A 93 -0.58 -0.55 -13.29
CA LEU A 93 0.06 -0.07 -14.51
C LEU A 93 0.18 -1.19 -15.53
N HIS A 94 0.41 -2.42 -15.06
CA HIS A 94 0.60 -3.59 -15.90
C HIS A 94 0.02 -4.81 -15.21
N GLN A 95 -0.82 -5.54 -15.91
CA GLN A 95 -1.38 -6.79 -15.41
C GLN A 95 -0.99 -7.89 -16.40
N GLY A 96 0.08 -8.60 -16.03
CA GLY A 96 0.57 -9.74 -16.80
C GLY A 96 0.06 -11.06 -16.21
N ARG A 97 0.47 -12.15 -16.82
CA ARG A 97 0.07 -13.48 -16.39
C ARG A 97 0.74 -13.90 -15.09
N SER A 98 2.01 -13.54 -14.90
CA SER A 98 2.79 -13.94 -13.73
C SER A 98 3.27 -12.76 -12.89
N THR A 99 3.10 -11.52 -13.35
CA THR A 99 3.47 -10.32 -12.60
C THR A 99 2.49 -9.21 -12.86
N MET A 100 2.39 -8.31 -11.87
CA MET A 100 1.70 -7.04 -12.01
C MET A 100 2.64 -5.94 -11.54
N VAL A 101 2.47 -4.74 -12.10
CA VAL A 101 3.16 -3.55 -11.61
C VAL A 101 2.09 -2.55 -11.20
N TRP A 102 2.22 -2.04 -9.99
CA TRP A 102 1.29 -1.07 -9.41
C TRP A 102 2.02 0.23 -9.10
N GLU A 103 1.36 1.35 -9.33
CA GLU A 103 1.83 2.64 -8.86
C GLU A 103 0.99 3.06 -7.66
N VAL A 104 1.65 3.61 -6.63
CA VAL A 104 0.97 4.08 -5.43
C VAL A 104 1.40 5.52 -5.17
N LYS A 105 0.42 6.39 -4.98
CA LYS A 105 0.66 7.76 -4.55
C LYS A 105 0.04 7.94 -3.18
N ILE A 106 0.83 8.48 -2.25
CA ILE A 106 0.39 8.77 -0.90
C ILE A 106 0.35 10.29 -0.75
N THR A 107 -0.80 10.81 -0.34
CA THR A 107 -1.04 12.24 -0.20
C THR A 107 -1.51 12.57 1.21
N ASP A 108 -1.39 13.84 1.60
CA ASP A 108 -1.92 14.33 2.86
C ASP A 108 -3.35 14.85 2.70
N GLU A 109 -3.90 15.44 3.76
CA GLU A 109 -5.28 15.93 3.76
C GLU A 109 -5.51 17.10 2.80
N GLU A 110 -4.42 17.74 2.32
CA GLU A 110 -4.48 18.85 1.37
C GLU A 110 -4.07 18.42 -0.04
N ASP A 111 -4.08 17.12 -0.30
CA ASP A 111 -3.69 16.52 -1.59
C ASP A 111 -2.22 16.78 -1.96
N GLN A 112 -1.37 17.09 -0.99
CA GLN A 112 0.07 17.22 -1.26
C GLN A 112 0.72 15.86 -1.30
N LEU A 113 1.58 15.64 -2.28
CA LEU A 113 2.25 14.35 -2.44
C LEU A 113 3.28 14.12 -1.33
N ILE A 114 3.11 13.05 -0.58
CA ILE A 114 3.99 12.62 0.51
C ILE A 114 5.00 11.59 0.01
N CYS A 115 4.51 10.64 -0.81
CA CYS A 115 5.33 9.53 -1.26
C CYS A 115 4.80 9.02 -2.60
N VAL A 116 5.71 8.63 -3.50
CA VAL A 116 5.34 7.93 -4.73
C VAL A 116 6.12 6.63 -4.76
N SER A 117 5.42 5.54 -5.12
CA SER A 117 5.96 4.20 -5.04
C SER A 117 5.54 3.39 -6.26
N ARG A 118 6.35 2.39 -6.59
CA ARG A 118 6.02 1.39 -7.60
C ARG A 118 6.30 0.03 -6.98
N CYS A 119 5.34 -0.89 -7.15
CA CYS A 119 5.43 -2.22 -6.55
C CYS A 119 5.18 -3.28 -7.61
N THR A 120 6.09 -4.26 -7.68
CA THR A 120 5.94 -5.42 -8.56
C THR A 120 5.43 -6.58 -7.72
N ILE A 121 4.36 -7.21 -8.18
CA ILE A 121 3.68 -8.30 -7.49
C ILE A 121 3.81 -9.56 -8.35
N ALA A 122 4.23 -10.67 -7.73
CA ALA A 122 4.25 -11.97 -8.39
C ALA A 122 2.92 -12.66 -8.22
N ILE A 123 2.47 -13.33 -9.27
CA ILE A 123 1.28 -14.18 -9.25
C ILE A 123 1.75 -15.61 -9.46
N VAL A 124 1.48 -16.47 -8.49
CA VAL A 124 1.95 -17.86 -8.53
C VAL A 124 0.79 -18.82 -8.31
N PRO A 125 0.89 -20.04 -8.88
CA PRO A 125 -0.15 -21.05 -8.67
C PRO A 125 -0.25 -21.41 -7.18
N LYS A 126 -1.46 -21.61 -6.72
CA LYS A 126 -1.73 -22.09 -5.37
C LYS A 126 -1.40 -23.58 -5.31
N LYS A 127 -0.70 -23.96 -4.27
CA LYS A 127 -0.35 -25.37 -4.05
C LYS A 127 -1.46 -26.13 -3.33
#